data_ef6da4c25cbc9c49dc87fa3144382c27
#
_entry.id   ef6da4c25cbc9c49dc87fa3144382c27
#
_cell.length_a   1.000
_cell.length_b   1.000
_cell.length_c   1.000
_cell.angle_alpha   90.00
_cell.angle_beta   90.00
_cell.angle_gamma   90.00
#
_symmetry.space_group_name_H-M   'P 1'
#
loop_
_entity.id
_entity.type
_entity.pdbx_description
1 polymer ?
#
loop_
_entity_poly.entity_id
_entity_poly.type
_entity_poly.pdbx_seq_one_letter_code
_entity_poly.pdbx_strand_id
1 'polypeptide(L)'
;MCGIVGGVAERNISNILIEGLKRLEYRGYDSAGLALINQGHVLRERRVGKVANLGGAVEESQIIGSLGIAHTRWATHGKPTENNAHPHISGNVAIVHNGIIENYQELKDDLEARGYVFTSQTDTEVVAHLIHDALKSTPSLLEAVKQVVPKLKGAYALGIVHTDYPDELITVREGSPLVIGVG
;
A
#
# COMPACT_ATOMS: atom_id res chain seq x y z
N MET A 1 -4.16 -10.68 11.95
CA MET A 1 -4.78 -9.44 11.38
C MET A 1 -3.67 -8.54 10.85
N CYS A 2 -3.85 -8.01 9.67
CA CYS A 2 -2.88 -7.10 9.03
C CYS A 2 -2.69 -5.79 9.81
N GLY A 3 -1.53 -5.15 9.64
CA GLY A 3 -1.21 -3.84 10.20
C GLY A 3 -0.74 -2.88 9.12
N ILE A 4 -1.19 -1.63 9.20
CA ILE A 4 -0.74 -0.53 8.33
C ILE A 4 -0.03 0.52 9.19
N VAL A 5 1.08 1.04 8.68
CA VAL A 5 1.74 2.25 9.16
C VAL A 5 2.01 3.15 7.96
N GLY A 6 1.73 4.42 8.08
CA GLY A 6 2.05 5.41 7.07
C GLY A 6 2.55 6.69 7.72
N GLY A 7 3.31 7.48 6.98
CA GLY A 7 3.82 8.74 7.50
C GLY A 7 4.28 9.68 6.39
N VAL A 8 4.21 10.97 6.72
CA VAL A 8 4.81 12.08 5.98
C VAL A 8 5.54 12.98 6.97
N ALA A 9 6.77 13.34 6.69
CA ALA A 9 7.61 14.15 7.58
C ALA A 9 8.70 14.87 6.78
N GLU A 10 9.38 15.83 7.41
CA GLU A 10 10.53 16.53 6.81
C GLU A 10 11.87 15.75 6.93
N ARG A 11 11.81 14.48 7.35
CA ARG A 11 12.97 13.61 7.58
C ARG A 11 12.74 12.21 7.02
N ASN A 12 13.80 11.42 6.91
CA ASN A 12 13.67 10.00 6.58
C ASN A 12 12.82 9.26 7.63
N ILE A 13 11.80 8.53 7.16
CA ILE A 13 10.86 7.80 8.01
C ILE A 13 10.99 6.27 7.90
N SER A 14 11.95 5.75 7.14
CA SER A 14 12.10 4.29 6.95
C SER A 14 12.11 3.52 8.28
N ASN A 15 12.91 3.96 9.25
CA ASN A 15 12.98 3.33 10.57
C ASN A 15 11.68 3.51 11.39
N ILE A 16 10.98 4.64 11.22
CA ILE A 16 9.69 4.88 11.89
C ILE A 16 8.66 3.87 11.40
N LEU A 17 8.62 3.61 10.09
CA LEU A 17 7.72 2.61 9.50
C LEU A 17 8.04 1.21 10.00
N ILE A 18 9.32 0.81 10.02
CA ILE A 18 9.75 -0.49 10.54
C ILE A 18 9.39 -0.67 12.02
N GLU A 19 9.68 0.32 12.87
CA GLU A 19 9.33 0.27 14.29
C GLU A 19 7.82 0.22 14.52
N GLY A 20 7.06 0.95 13.71
CA GLY A 20 5.59 0.88 13.71
C GLY A 20 5.08 -0.52 13.38
N LEU A 21 5.64 -1.17 12.35
CA LEU A 21 5.29 -2.54 11.99
C LEU A 21 5.67 -3.55 13.08
N LYS A 22 6.84 -3.42 13.71
CA LYS A 22 7.26 -4.28 14.84
C LYS A 22 6.24 -4.25 15.97
N ARG A 23 5.65 -3.09 16.27
CA ARG A 23 4.60 -2.95 17.29
C ARG A 23 3.28 -3.61 16.90
N LEU A 24 3.06 -3.89 15.61
CA LEU A 24 1.86 -4.53 15.09
C LEU A 24 2.04 -6.05 14.84
N GLU A 25 3.27 -6.58 14.92
CA GLU A 25 3.57 -7.99 14.66
C GLU A 25 2.81 -8.97 15.56
N TYR A 26 2.49 -8.58 16.81
CA TYR A 26 1.74 -9.45 17.74
C TYR A 26 0.36 -9.88 17.18
N ARG A 27 -0.14 -9.17 16.17
CA ARG A 27 -1.43 -9.47 15.51
C ARG A 27 -1.34 -10.63 14.52
N GLY A 28 -0.13 -11.16 14.26
CA GLY A 28 0.17 -12.19 13.27
C GLY A 28 0.52 -11.60 11.89
N TYR A 29 1.38 -12.31 11.17
CA TYR A 29 1.89 -11.93 9.85
C TYR A 29 2.40 -13.15 9.07
N ASP A 30 2.41 -13.06 7.75
CA ASP A 30 3.11 -13.98 6.84
C ASP A 30 4.17 -13.27 6.00
N SER A 31 4.00 -11.99 5.83
CA SER A 31 4.92 -11.14 5.07
C SER A 31 4.82 -9.69 5.53
N ALA A 32 5.83 -8.90 5.22
CA ALA A 32 5.88 -7.47 5.49
C ALA A 32 6.52 -6.73 4.32
N GLY A 33 6.17 -5.46 4.18
CA GLY A 33 6.81 -4.60 3.20
C GLY A 33 6.53 -3.13 3.45
N LEU A 34 7.32 -2.29 2.78
CA LEU A 34 7.16 -0.85 2.78
C LEU A 34 7.43 -0.26 1.40
N ALA A 35 6.88 0.91 1.16
CA ALA A 35 7.23 1.77 0.05
C ALA A 35 7.50 3.18 0.58
N LEU A 36 8.56 3.79 0.05
CA LEU A 36 8.97 5.16 0.31
C LEU A 36 8.96 5.94 -0.99
N ILE A 37 8.56 7.19 -0.92
CA ILE A 37 8.69 8.12 -2.03
C ILE A 37 9.98 8.92 -1.83
N ASN A 38 10.84 8.89 -2.83
CA ASN A 38 12.08 9.63 -2.84
C ASN A 38 12.43 10.08 -4.26
N GLN A 39 12.68 11.37 -4.45
CA GLN A 39 13.12 11.98 -5.72
C GLN A 39 12.29 11.55 -6.95
N GLY A 40 10.97 11.51 -6.81
CA GLY A 40 10.06 11.14 -7.90
C GLY A 40 9.97 9.61 -8.17
N HIS A 41 10.50 8.78 -7.29
CA HIS A 41 10.48 7.33 -7.42
C HIS A 41 9.80 6.66 -6.23
N VAL A 42 9.14 5.53 -6.50
CA VAL A 42 8.68 4.60 -5.47
C VAL A 42 9.81 3.60 -5.18
N LEU A 43 10.36 3.65 -3.99
CA LEU A 43 11.33 2.66 -3.48
C LEU A 43 10.58 1.64 -2.63
N ARG A 44 10.64 0.36 -2.99
CA ARG A 44 9.86 -0.69 -2.32
C ARG A 44 10.72 -1.85 -1.89
N GLU A 45 10.54 -2.29 -0.62
CA GLU A 45 11.05 -3.56 -0.10
C GLU A 45 9.90 -4.43 0.42
N ARG A 46 9.99 -5.73 0.16
CA ARG A 46 9.01 -6.74 0.63
C ARG A 46 9.74 -8.01 1.01
N ARG A 47 9.35 -8.62 2.12
CA ARG A 47 9.92 -9.90 2.58
C ARG A 47 8.82 -10.81 3.14
N VAL A 48 8.95 -12.08 2.89
CA VAL A 48 8.18 -13.13 3.57
C VAL A 48 8.73 -13.29 4.99
N GLY A 49 7.85 -13.48 5.97
CA GLY A 49 8.19 -13.71 7.36
C GLY A 49 8.20 -12.44 8.21
N LYS A 50 9.14 -12.35 9.15
CA LYS A 50 9.18 -11.33 10.20
C LYS A 50 9.51 -9.92 9.68
N VAL A 51 9.01 -8.89 10.37
CA VAL A 51 9.38 -7.50 10.13
C VAL A 51 10.90 -7.28 10.25
N ALA A 52 11.59 -8.08 11.07
CA ALA A 52 13.05 -8.04 11.16
C ALA A 52 13.74 -8.35 9.81
N ASN A 53 13.17 -9.28 9.00
CA ASN A 53 13.71 -9.59 7.67
C ASN A 53 13.55 -8.39 6.72
N LEU A 54 12.41 -7.70 6.80
CA LEU A 54 12.19 -6.45 6.07
C LEU A 54 13.15 -5.35 6.53
N GLY A 55 13.35 -5.21 7.85
CA GLY A 55 14.29 -4.24 8.43
C GLY A 55 15.71 -4.43 7.91
N GLY A 56 16.22 -5.68 7.90
CA GLY A 56 17.53 -6.00 7.33
C GLY A 56 17.64 -5.65 5.84
N ALA A 57 16.60 -5.93 5.05
CA ALA A 57 16.59 -5.57 3.63
C ALA A 57 16.58 -4.05 3.39
N VAL A 58 15.86 -3.29 4.22
CA VAL A 58 15.84 -1.82 4.16
C VAL A 58 17.19 -1.22 4.52
N GLU A 59 17.89 -1.79 5.51
CA GLU A 59 19.25 -1.40 5.88
C GLU A 59 20.24 -1.72 4.75
N GLU A 60 20.16 -2.90 4.15
CA GLU A 60 21.01 -3.33 3.05
C GLU A 60 20.82 -2.50 1.79
N SER A 61 19.57 -2.24 1.40
CA SER A 61 19.22 -1.44 0.21
C SER A 61 19.34 0.07 0.42
N GLN A 62 19.50 0.51 1.67
CA GLN A 62 19.63 1.92 2.06
C GLN A 62 18.53 2.84 1.50
N ILE A 63 17.32 2.30 1.33
CA ILE A 63 16.19 3.11 0.86
C ILE A 63 15.76 4.11 1.92
N ILE A 64 15.57 5.36 1.48
CA ILE A 64 15.17 6.49 2.31
C ILE A 64 14.02 7.25 1.67
N GLY A 65 13.23 7.92 2.48
CA GLY A 65 12.14 8.79 2.02
C GLY A 65 11.44 9.49 3.19
N SER A 66 10.79 10.59 2.89
CA SER A 66 10.04 11.41 3.85
C SER A 66 8.52 11.14 3.82
N LEU A 67 8.04 10.45 2.78
CA LEU A 67 6.69 9.95 2.63
C LEU A 67 6.73 8.45 2.41
N GLY A 68 5.87 7.69 3.08
CA GLY A 68 5.82 6.25 2.87
C GLY A 68 4.68 5.54 3.59
N ILE A 69 4.52 4.28 3.20
CA ILE A 69 3.52 3.34 3.71
C ILE A 69 4.17 1.98 3.95
N ALA A 70 3.72 1.28 4.97
CA ALA A 70 4.23 -0.03 5.35
C ALA A 70 3.10 -0.94 5.84
N HIS A 71 3.29 -2.24 5.70
CA HIS A 71 2.26 -3.24 5.95
C HIS A 71 2.83 -4.54 6.51
N THR A 72 2.14 -5.12 7.48
CA THR A 72 2.27 -6.54 7.84
C THR A 72 1.05 -7.29 7.32
N ARG A 73 1.27 -8.29 6.48
CA ARG A 73 0.20 -9.06 5.85
C ARG A 73 -0.08 -10.34 6.64
N TRP A 74 -1.37 -10.62 6.80
CA TRP A 74 -1.88 -11.95 7.10
C TRP A 74 -2.77 -12.37 5.93
N ALA A 75 -2.36 -13.40 5.19
CA ALA A 75 -2.98 -13.75 3.92
C ALA A 75 -4.47 -14.06 4.05
N THR A 76 -5.30 -13.34 3.31
CA THR A 76 -6.70 -13.66 3.02
C THR A 76 -6.84 -14.20 1.59
N HIS A 77 -6.07 -13.64 0.65
CA HIS A 77 -6.01 -14.02 -0.75
C HIS A 77 -4.55 -14.23 -1.18
N GLY A 78 -4.27 -15.34 -1.87
CA GLY A 78 -2.95 -15.66 -2.39
C GLY A 78 -1.97 -16.20 -1.34
N LYS A 79 -0.97 -16.95 -1.81
CA LYS A 79 0.07 -17.55 -0.97
C LYS A 79 0.99 -16.49 -0.35
N PRO A 80 1.68 -16.80 0.78
CA PRO A 80 2.71 -15.91 1.33
C PRO A 80 3.95 -15.91 0.44
N THR A 81 3.98 -14.96 -0.51
CA THR A 81 5.09 -14.71 -1.43
C THR A 81 5.39 -13.21 -1.43
N GLU A 82 6.58 -12.81 -1.85
CA GLU A 82 6.91 -11.38 -1.97
C GLU A 82 6.01 -10.67 -2.98
N ASN A 83 5.57 -11.34 -4.05
CA ASN A 83 4.64 -10.74 -5.01
C ASN A 83 3.27 -10.43 -4.42
N ASN A 84 2.84 -11.22 -3.44
CA ASN A 84 1.57 -11.01 -2.75
C ASN A 84 1.70 -10.13 -1.50
N ALA A 85 2.94 -9.79 -1.07
CA ALA A 85 3.17 -8.86 0.01
C ALA A 85 2.88 -7.42 -0.42
N HIS A 86 2.31 -6.62 0.49
CA HIS A 86 2.13 -5.18 0.27
C HIS A 86 3.45 -4.42 0.50
N PRO A 87 3.61 -3.21 -0.06
CA PRO A 87 2.67 -2.46 -0.93
C PRO A 87 2.59 -2.99 -2.36
N HIS A 88 1.43 -2.80 -3.01
CA HIS A 88 1.27 -2.96 -4.45
C HIS A 88 1.49 -1.64 -5.18
N ILE A 89 2.03 -1.71 -6.40
CA ILE A 89 2.37 -0.54 -7.20
C ILE A 89 1.71 -0.65 -8.57
N SER A 90 1.15 0.47 -9.04
CA SER A 90 0.70 0.66 -10.42
C SER A 90 1.16 2.02 -10.92
N GLY A 91 2.04 2.05 -11.92
CA GLY A 91 2.69 3.30 -12.32
C GLY A 91 3.40 3.95 -11.15
N ASN A 92 3.01 5.17 -10.82
CA ASN A 92 3.58 5.98 -9.73
C ASN A 92 2.78 5.89 -8.41
N VAL A 93 1.73 5.08 -8.37
CA VAL A 93 0.90 4.86 -7.17
C VAL A 93 1.41 3.68 -6.39
N ALA A 94 1.59 3.82 -5.08
CA ALA A 94 1.79 2.70 -4.17
C ALA A 94 0.67 2.65 -3.12
N ILE A 95 0.22 1.43 -2.78
CA ILE A 95 -0.93 1.21 -1.90
C ILE A 95 -0.70 0.07 -0.93
N VAL A 96 -1.20 0.24 0.30
CA VAL A 96 -1.40 -0.82 1.29
C VAL A 96 -2.87 -0.94 1.64
N HIS A 97 -3.30 -2.14 2.02
CA HIS A 97 -4.70 -2.45 2.27
C HIS A 97 -4.85 -3.45 3.42
N ASN A 98 -5.75 -3.14 4.33
CA ASN A 98 -6.30 -4.06 5.31
C ASN A 98 -7.78 -4.26 5.00
N GLY A 99 -8.24 -5.50 4.93
CA GLY A 99 -9.63 -5.83 4.68
C GLY A 99 -9.83 -6.72 3.46
N ILE A 100 -10.99 -6.61 2.82
CA ILE A 100 -11.36 -7.38 1.63
C ILE A 100 -12.12 -6.49 0.67
N ILE A 101 -11.70 -6.47 -0.60
CA ILE A 101 -12.44 -5.89 -1.71
C ILE A 101 -13.27 -7.01 -2.35
N GLU A 102 -14.54 -7.10 -1.98
CA GLU A 102 -15.42 -8.22 -2.33
C GLU A 102 -15.68 -8.35 -3.82
N ASN A 103 -15.74 -7.22 -4.53
CA ASN A 103 -15.96 -7.19 -5.99
C ASN A 103 -14.67 -7.12 -6.79
N TYR A 104 -13.52 -7.55 -6.22
CA TYR A 104 -12.22 -7.43 -6.86
C TYR A 104 -12.15 -8.17 -8.21
N GLN A 105 -12.83 -9.30 -8.37
CA GLN A 105 -12.78 -10.07 -9.61
C GLN A 105 -13.43 -9.32 -10.78
N GLU A 106 -14.61 -8.74 -10.57
CA GLU A 106 -15.29 -7.89 -11.56
C GLU A 106 -14.42 -6.71 -12.00
N LEU A 107 -13.81 -6.03 -11.03
CA LEU A 107 -12.92 -4.89 -11.28
C LEU A 107 -11.63 -5.31 -11.99
N LYS A 108 -11.11 -6.49 -11.66
CA LYS A 108 -9.92 -7.06 -12.31
C LYS A 108 -10.20 -7.38 -13.77
N ASP A 109 -11.31 -8.06 -14.08
CA ASP A 109 -11.67 -8.44 -15.44
C ASP A 109 -11.81 -7.19 -16.34
N ASP A 110 -12.43 -6.10 -15.82
CA ASP A 110 -12.51 -4.82 -16.52
C ASP A 110 -11.14 -4.18 -16.77
N LEU A 111 -10.26 -4.20 -15.77
CA LEU A 111 -8.92 -3.65 -15.89
C LEU A 111 -8.03 -4.46 -16.85
N GLU A 112 -8.12 -5.80 -16.82
CA GLU A 112 -7.41 -6.67 -17.77
C GLU A 112 -7.89 -6.42 -19.22
N ALA A 113 -9.18 -6.23 -19.43
CA ALA A 113 -9.74 -5.85 -20.74
C ALA A 113 -9.20 -4.48 -21.24
N ARG A 114 -8.78 -3.60 -20.33
CA ARG A 114 -8.15 -2.31 -20.63
C ARG A 114 -6.63 -2.37 -20.69
N GLY A 115 -6.03 -3.57 -20.61
CA GLY A 115 -4.61 -3.82 -20.79
C GLY A 115 -3.77 -3.72 -19.51
N TYR A 116 -4.37 -3.67 -18.31
CA TYR A 116 -3.63 -3.75 -17.07
C TYR A 116 -3.16 -5.19 -16.79
N VAL A 117 -1.89 -5.33 -16.38
CA VAL A 117 -1.28 -6.62 -16.09
C VAL A 117 -1.18 -6.80 -14.59
N PHE A 118 -1.77 -7.88 -14.08
CA PHE A 118 -1.71 -8.24 -12.68
C PHE A 118 -0.51 -9.15 -12.39
N THR A 119 0.22 -8.83 -11.34
CA THR A 119 1.43 -9.55 -10.92
C THR A 119 1.23 -10.32 -9.62
N SER A 120 0.17 -10.00 -8.88
CA SER A 120 -0.19 -10.65 -7.62
C SER A 120 -1.53 -11.38 -7.70
N GLN A 121 -1.78 -12.17 -6.66
CA GLN A 121 -3.05 -12.88 -6.45
C GLN A 121 -3.95 -12.16 -5.43
N THR A 122 -3.62 -10.90 -5.09
CA THR A 122 -4.35 -10.15 -4.06
C THR A 122 -5.47 -9.33 -4.67
N ASP A 123 -6.51 -9.10 -3.88
CA ASP A 123 -7.59 -8.16 -4.19
C ASP A 123 -7.14 -6.68 -4.17
N THR A 124 -6.00 -6.40 -3.55
CA THR A 124 -5.45 -5.04 -3.38
C THR A 124 -4.92 -4.44 -4.67
N GLU A 125 -4.30 -5.25 -5.54
CA GLU A 125 -3.67 -4.74 -6.77
C GLU A 125 -4.69 -4.07 -7.70
N VAL A 126 -5.95 -4.52 -7.65
CA VAL A 126 -7.08 -3.90 -8.38
C VAL A 126 -7.21 -2.41 -8.02
N VAL A 127 -7.10 -2.07 -6.73
CA VAL A 127 -7.25 -0.68 -6.27
C VAL A 127 -6.09 0.20 -6.77
N ALA A 128 -4.86 -0.34 -6.78
CA ALA A 128 -3.71 0.38 -7.32
C ALA A 128 -3.91 0.72 -8.81
N HIS A 129 -4.37 -0.24 -9.60
CA HIS A 129 -4.66 -0.03 -11.02
C HIS A 129 -5.83 0.94 -11.26
N LEU A 130 -6.91 0.86 -10.47
CA LEU A 130 -8.03 1.80 -10.57
C LEU A 130 -7.61 3.25 -10.29
N ILE A 131 -6.80 3.48 -9.26
CA ILE A 131 -6.30 4.82 -8.95
C ILE A 131 -5.37 5.33 -10.04
N HIS A 132 -4.45 4.49 -10.53
CA HIS A 132 -3.57 4.83 -11.66
C HIS A 132 -4.39 5.20 -12.91
N ASP A 133 -5.46 4.45 -13.20
CA ASP A 133 -6.31 4.73 -14.33
C ASP A 133 -7.09 6.06 -14.15
N ALA A 134 -7.64 6.29 -12.98
CA ALA A 134 -8.37 7.51 -12.66
C ALA A 134 -7.50 8.77 -12.75
N LEU A 135 -6.21 8.68 -12.39
CA LEU A 135 -5.25 9.79 -12.50
C LEU A 135 -5.05 10.31 -13.94
N LYS A 136 -5.35 9.50 -14.96
CA LYS A 136 -5.29 9.95 -16.36
C LYS A 136 -6.32 11.04 -16.69
N SER A 137 -7.39 11.14 -15.91
CA SER A 137 -8.54 12.03 -16.15
C SER A 137 -8.90 12.92 -14.97
N THR A 138 -8.17 12.84 -13.85
CA THR A 138 -8.43 13.64 -12.63
C THR A 138 -7.26 14.60 -12.35
N PRO A 139 -7.54 15.77 -11.73
CA PRO A 139 -6.52 16.80 -11.52
C PRO A 139 -5.57 16.52 -10.34
N SER A 140 -5.91 15.54 -9.47
CA SER A 140 -5.12 15.24 -8.26
C SER A 140 -5.30 13.81 -7.79
N LEU A 141 -4.38 13.34 -6.94
CA LEU A 141 -4.46 12.04 -6.29
C LEU A 141 -5.75 11.91 -5.45
N LEU A 142 -6.11 12.96 -4.72
CA LEU A 142 -7.32 12.98 -3.89
C LEU A 142 -8.59 12.79 -4.75
N GLU A 143 -8.70 13.48 -5.87
CA GLU A 143 -9.86 13.34 -6.76
C GLU A 143 -9.89 11.96 -7.45
N ALA A 144 -8.74 11.39 -7.80
CA ALA A 144 -8.67 10.02 -8.31
C ALA A 144 -9.17 9.01 -7.26
N VAL A 145 -8.73 9.15 -6.01
CA VAL A 145 -9.19 8.29 -4.92
C VAL A 145 -10.70 8.44 -4.69
N LYS A 146 -11.22 9.67 -4.64
CA LYS A 146 -12.67 9.93 -4.52
C LYS A 146 -13.49 9.31 -5.66
N GLN A 147 -12.96 9.26 -6.88
CA GLN A 147 -13.60 8.62 -8.01
C GLN A 147 -13.60 7.08 -7.93
N VAL A 148 -12.58 6.50 -7.28
CA VAL A 148 -12.41 5.04 -7.17
C VAL A 148 -13.20 4.48 -6.00
N VAL A 149 -13.19 5.14 -4.83
CA VAL A 149 -13.82 4.64 -3.59
C VAL A 149 -15.26 4.17 -3.77
N PRO A 150 -16.16 4.89 -4.48
CA PRO A 150 -17.55 4.43 -4.69
C PRO A 150 -17.68 3.13 -5.51
N LYS A 151 -16.63 2.70 -6.20
CA LYS A 151 -16.62 1.47 -6.99
C LYS A 151 -16.26 0.24 -6.15
N LEU A 152 -15.64 0.44 -4.98
CA LEU A 152 -15.19 -0.62 -4.10
C LEU A 152 -16.33 -1.11 -3.22
N LYS A 153 -16.46 -2.43 -3.08
CA LYS A 153 -17.40 -3.07 -2.16
C LYS A 153 -16.61 -3.87 -1.13
N GLY A 154 -17.03 -3.81 0.14
CA GLY A 154 -16.41 -4.56 1.23
C GLY A 154 -16.01 -3.69 2.42
N ALA A 155 -15.22 -4.24 3.33
CA ALA A 155 -14.69 -3.54 4.49
C ALA A 155 -13.17 -3.41 4.33
N TYR A 156 -12.66 -2.18 4.35
CA TYR A 156 -11.24 -1.92 4.07
C TYR A 156 -10.68 -0.68 4.78
N ALA A 157 -9.37 -0.66 4.92
CA ALA A 157 -8.58 0.53 5.19
C ALA A 157 -7.41 0.58 4.19
N LEU A 158 -7.20 1.74 3.58
CA LEU A 158 -6.19 1.97 2.55
C LEU A 158 -5.20 3.04 3.00
N GLY A 159 -3.92 2.86 2.67
CA GLY A 159 -2.91 3.91 2.66
C GLY A 159 -2.34 4.05 1.25
N ILE A 160 -2.32 5.27 0.72
CA ILE A 160 -2.02 5.55 -0.70
C ILE A 160 -1.01 6.69 -0.78
N VAL A 161 0.04 6.48 -1.55
CA VAL A 161 1.06 7.50 -1.85
C VAL A 161 1.35 7.52 -3.35
N HIS A 162 1.85 8.63 -3.86
CA HIS A 162 2.18 8.81 -5.27
C HIS A 162 3.43 9.68 -5.41
N THR A 163 4.24 9.43 -6.44
CA THR A 163 5.52 10.13 -6.63
C THR A 163 5.39 11.62 -6.89
N ASP A 164 4.32 12.05 -7.57
CA ASP A 164 4.10 13.44 -7.94
C ASP A 164 3.44 14.26 -6.82
N TYR A 165 3.10 13.60 -5.71
CA TYR A 165 2.48 14.21 -4.52
C TYR A 165 3.31 13.86 -3.27
N PRO A 166 4.56 14.37 -3.15
CA PRO A 166 5.52 13.92 -2.14
C PRO A 166 5.15 14.28 -0.70
N ASP A 167 4.19 15.18 -0.52
CA ASP A 167 3.71 15.64 0.80
C ASP A 167 2.29 15.13 1.13
N GLU A 168 1.75 14.20 0.31
CA GLU A 168 0.40 13.69 0.48
C GLU A 168 0.39 12.18 0.80
N LEU A 169 -0.12 11.85 1.98
CA LEU A 169 -0.55 10.50 2.34
C LEU A 169 -2.08 10.48 2.39
N ILE A 170 -2.71 9.80 1.44
CA ILE A 170 -4.16 9.64 1.45
C ILE A 170 -4.53 8.35 2.16
N THR A 171 -5.49 8.45 3.06
CA THR A 171 -6.05 7.30 3.77
C THR A 171 -7.56 7.22 3.55
N VAL A 172 -8.04 6.00 3.39
CA VAL A 172 -9.48 5.72 3.23
C VAL A 172 -9.85 4.60 4.18
N ARG A 173 -11.05 4.64 4.74
CA ARG A 173 -11.61 3.51 5.50
C ARG A 173 -13.08 3.31 5.23
N GLU A 174 -13.48 2.05 5.19
CA GLU A 174 -14.87 1.60 5.24
C GLU A 174 -14.93 0.39 6.15
N GLY A 175 -15.66 0.49 7.26
CA GLY A 175 -15.80 -0.61 8.24
C GLY A 175 -14.54 -0.99 9.04
N SER A 176 -13.36 -0.48 8.69
CA SER A 176 -12.08 -0.78 9.36
C SER A 176 -11.59 0.40 10.20
N PRO A 177 -10.88 0.16 11.32
CA PRO A 177 -10.33 1.24 12.14
C PRO A 177 -9.17 1.96 11.43
N LEU A 178 -9.10 3.28 11.61
CA LEU A 178 -8.02 4.14 11.17
C LEU A 178 -7.75 5.19 12.25
N VAL A 179 -6.49 5.43 12.57
CA VAL A 179 -6.04 6.47 13.50
C VAL A 179 -5.06 7.40 12.77
N ILE A 180 -5.27 8.70 12.88
CA ILE A 180 -4.37 9.72 12.34
C ILE A 180 -3.79 10.49 13.53
N GLY A 181 -2.47 10.59 13.58
CA GLY A 181 -1.75 11.42 14.51
C GLY A 181 -1.12 12.61 13.79
N VAL A 182 -1.11 13.77 14.45
CA VAL A 182 -0.40 14.98 14.01
C VAL A 182 0.69 15.24 15.02
N GLY A 183 1.93 15.40 14.56
CA GLY A 183 3.12 15.69 15.38
C GLY A 183 3.67 17.06 15.09
#